data_f223271623580c18e63a3ff81c9ae7eb
#
_entry.id   f223271623580c18e63a3ff81c9ae7eb
#
_cell.length_a   1.000
_cell.length_b   1.000
_cell.length_c   1.000
_cell.angle_alpha   90.00
_cell.angle_beta   90.00
_cell.angle_gamma   90.00
#
_symmetry.space_group_name_H-M   'P 1'
#
loop_
_entity.id
_entity.type
_entity.pdbx_description
1 polymer ?
#
loop_
_entity_poly.entity_id
_entity_poly.type
_entity_poly.pdbx_seq_one_letter_code
_entity_poly.pdbx_strand_id
1 'polypeptide(L)'
;DAPGSSGEQPVTAAGAPQPRVQALRQHRDLTIPGGRSLEYWAELAESTALSEAVAGGTRTQRAVLKQHQLLALLRDYPARPDAEALVASLRPLQPRLYDLANALSAFDDELHLTVKRFRYPFAGRWETGVASAYLLDLQAGDSVRLYPHRNARFHLPDDPDTPLVLIAEGTGIAPYRAFLQHLAAAGRHTPCWLVFAEQRFEEDFLYQLDFQEARDNGLLKRVDTVFQAEQPGRELADPLLEQVDRLSEWLERGAHLYFCGDKDRLAEAEARVRDAVDRRLGAGHWKQLSKAKRLHRNLY
;
A
#
# COMPACT_ATOMS: atom_id res chain seq x y z
N ASP A 1 1.32 -1.09 39.64
CA ASP A 1 2.47 -0.18 39.59
C ASP A 1 1.98 1.25 39.67
N ALA A 2 2.59 2.06 40.49
CA ALA A 2 2.22 3.46 40.65
C ALA A 2 2.31 4.19 39.31
N PRO A 3 1.31 5.00 38.94
CA PRO A 3 1.40 5.77 37.72
C PRO A 3 2.52 6.80 37.84
N GLY A 4 3.59 6.67 37.08
CA GLY A 4 4.61 7.70 36.94
C GLY A 4 6.05 7.24 36.80
N SER A 5 6.47 6.09 37.35
CA SER A 5 7.91 5.74 37.36
C SER A 5 8.36 4.75 36.26
N SER A 6 7.47 3.95 35.73
CA SER A 6 7.88 2.84 34.82
C SER A 6 8.11 3.26 33.36
N GLY A 7 7.51 4.36 32.93
CA GLY A 7 7.66 4.87 31.55
C GLY A 7 8.96 5.61 31.27
N GLU A 8 9.59 6.13 32.32
CA GLU A 8 10.84 6.91 32.25
C GLU A 8 12.11 6.06 32.32
N GLN A 9 11.99 4.76 32.68
CA GLN A 9 13.16 3.87 32.67
C GLN A 9 13.86 3.92 31.32
N PRO A 10 15.17 4.19 31.30
CA PRO A 10 15.92 4.20 30.06
C PRO A 10 16.03 2.78 29.51
N VAL A 11 15.87 2.66 28.20
CA VAL A 11 16.08 1.43 27.42
C VAL A 11 16.82 1.76 26.15
N THR A 12 17.55 0.80 25.60
CA THR A 12 18.27 0.98 24.33
C THR A 12 17.34 0.70 23.16
N ALA A 13 17.09 1.72 22.34
CA ALA A 13 16.39 1.53 21.06
C ALA A 13 17.00 2.44 20.00
N ALA A 14 17.05 1.96 18.76
CA ALA A 14 17.70 2.65 17.64
C ALA A 14 19.17 3.06 17.92
N GLY A 15 19.87 2.26 18.74
CA GLY A 15 21.30 2.47 19.06
C GLY A 15 21.56 3.54 20.14
N ALA A 16 20.54 4.08 20.80
CA ALA A 16 20.70 5.10 21.84
C ALA A 16 19.81 4.83 23.07
N PRO A 17 20.24 5.21 24.28
CA PRO A 17 19.41 5.21 25.46
C PRO A 17 18.27 6.23 25.33
N GLN A 18 17.06 5.82 25.67
CA GLN A 18 15.87 6.69 25.64
C GLN A 18 14.79 6.19 26.61
N PRO A 19 13.83 7.03 27.01
CA PRO A 19 12.71 6.60 27.83
C PRO A 19 11.96 5.42 27.19
N ARG A 20 11.60 4.42 27.99
CA ARG A 20 10.90 3.21 27.53
C ARG A 20 9.63 3.54 26.71
N VAL A 21 8.84 4.51 27.16
CA VAL A 21 7.63 4.93 26.44
C VAL A 21 7.96 5.46 25.04
N GLN A 22 9.05 6.22 24.91
CA GLN A 22 9.50 6.73 23.62
C GLN A 22 10.00 5.61 22.71
N ALA A 23 10.79 4.67 23.24
CA ALA A 23 11.26 3.50 22.51
C ALA A 23 10.09 2.67 21.95
N LEU A 24 9.07 2.42 22.76
CA LEU A 24 7.87 1.69 22.35
C LEU A 24 7.05 2.45 21.31
N ARG A 25 6.85 3.75 21.46
CA ARG A 25 6.04 4.57 20.55
C ARG A 25 6.69 4.79 19.19
N GLN A 26 8.00 4.95 19.13
CA GLN A 26 8.70 5.44 17.94
C GLN A 26 9.50 4.35 17.22
N HIS A 27 9.86 3.26 17.89
CA HIS A 27 10.83 2.29 17.35
C HIS A 27 10.37 0.84 17.36
N ARG A 28 9.25 0.52 18.00
CA ARG A 28 8.78 -0.87 18.14
C ARG A 28 7.37 -1.07 17.59
N ASP A 29 7.19 -2.21 16.92
CA ASP A 29 5.87 -2.65 16.49
C ASP A 29 5.13 -3.26 17.69
N LEU A 30 4.06 -2.60 18.12
CA LEU A 30 3.23 -3.02 19.26
C LEU A 30 1.99 -3.81 18.81
N THR A 31 1.82 -4.06 17.53
CA THR A 31 0.66 -4.76 17.00
C THR A 31 0.89 -6.27 16.97
N ILE A 32 1.78 -6.74 16.12
CA ILE A 32 2.01 -8.18 15.89
C ILE A 32 3.35 -8.58 16.50
N PRO A 33 3.37 -9.40 17.58
CA PRO A 33 4.62 -9.89 18.15
C PRO A 33 5.39 -10.73 17.14
N GLY A 34 6.70 -10.73 17.24
CA GLY A 34 7.58 -11.58 16.45
C GLY A 34 7.88 -12.91 17.13
N GLY A 35 8.59 -13.82 16.44
CA GLY A 35 9.05 -15.07 17.03
C GLY A 35 9.87 -14.86 18.31
N ARG A 36 10.81 -13.92 18.31
CA ARG A 36 11.60 -13.55 19.51
C ARG A 36 10.74 -13.08 20.67
N SER A 37 9.69 -12.32 20.41
CA SER A 37 8.76 -11.86 21.45
C SER A 37 8.00 -13.03 22.03
N LEU A 38 7.58 -13.98 21.19
CA LEU A 38 6.87 -15.18 21.62
C LEU A 38 7.78 -16.11 22.45
N GLU A 39 9.03 -16.31 22.02
CA GLU A 39 10.05 -17.08 22.74
C GLU A 39 10.32 -16.48 24.12
N TYR A 40 10.64 -15.19 24.17
CA TYR A 40 10.86 -14.47 25.42
C TYR A 40 9.66 -14.56 26.37
N TRP A 41 8.44 -14.40 25.81
CA TRP A 41 7.24 -14.44 26.62
C TRP A 41 6.88 -15.85 27.11
N ALA A 42 7.19 -16.89 26.32
CA ALA A 42 6.98 -18.29 26.70
C ALA A 42 7.84 -18.68 27.91
N GLU A 43 9.10 -18.23 27.94
CA GLU A 43 10.01 -18.43 29.07
C GLU A 43 9.53 -17.66 30.32
N LEU A 44 9.15 -16.39 30.15
CA LEU A 44 8.82 -15.49 31.24
C LEU A 44 7.47 -15.81 31.91
N ALA A 45 6.48 -16.21 31.11
CA ALA A 45 5.14 -16.52 31.61
C ALA A 45 5.02 -17.99 32.09
N GLU A 46 6.08 -18.78 32.00
CA GLU A 46 6.11 -20.21 32.37
C GLU A 46 4.93 -21.01 31.76
N SER A 47 4.51 -20.63 30.56
CA SER A 47 3.32 -21.18 29.90
C SER A 47 3.67 -22.39 29.06
N THR A 48 3.15 -23.55 29.43
CA THR A 48 3.29 -24.79 28.64
C THR A 48 2.78 -24.61 27.20
N ALA A 49 1.64 -23.97 27.05
CA ALA A 49 1.03 -23.74 25.72
C ALA A 49 1.92 -22.89 24.79
N LEU A 50 2.54 -21.82 25.34
CA LEU A 50 3.47 -21.01 24.54
C LEU A 50 4.78 -21.75 24.27
N SER A 51 5.30 -22.50 25.25
CA SER A 51 6.52 -23.29 25.10
C SER A 51 6.35 -24.40 24.06
N GLU A 52 5.21 -25.09 24.04
CA GLU A 52 4.87 -26.06 23.01
C GLU A 52 4.75 -25.43 21.63
N ALA A 53 4.14 -24.23 21.54
CA ALA A 53 4.03 -23.49 20.28
C ALA A 53 5.40 -23.07 19.73
N VAL A 54 6.32 -22.66 20.62
CA VAL A 54 7.71 -22.32 20.27
C VAL A 54 8.48 -23.57 19.83
N ALA A 55 8.39 -24.66 20.59
CA ALA A 55 9.06 -25.92 20.28
C ALA A 55 8.56 -26.56 18.97
N GLY A 56 7.29 -26.40 18.64
CA GLY A 56 6.67 -26.87 17.40
C GLY A 56 7.07 -26.08 16.12
N GLY A 57 7.89 -25.03 16.28
CA GLY A 57 8.51 -24.28 15.20
C GLY A 57 7.57 -23.26 14.52
N THR A 58 7.99 -22.76 13.36
CA THR A 58 7.38 -21.60 12.70
C THR A 58 5.88 -21.73 12.42
N ARG A 59 5.39 -22.92 12.15
CA ARG A 59 3.96 -23.15 11.84
C ARG A 59 3.08 -22.94 13.07
N THR A 60 3.47 -23.51 14.21
CA THR A 60 2.75 -23.39 15.47
C THR A 60 2.87 -22.00 16.06
N GLN A 61 4.05 -21.39 16.01
CA GLN A 61 4.25 -19.98 16.37
C GLN A 61 3.31 -19.06 15.56
N ARG A 62 3.23 -19.23 14.24
CA ARG A 62 2.30 -18.46 13.40
C ARG A 62 0.84 -18.65 13.76
N ALA A 63 0.44 -19.84 14.20
CA ALA A 63 -0.93 -20.08 14.64
C ALA A 63 -1.28 -19.26 15.89
N VAL A 64 -0.38 -19.20 16.88
CA VAL A 64 -0.53 -18.34 18.07
C VAL A 64 -0.54 -16.87 17.69
N LEU A 65 0.39 -16.44 16.84
CA LEU A 65 0.52 -15.03 16.42
C LEU A 65 -0.66 -14.53 15.55
N LYS A 66 -1.40 -15.43 14.90
CA LYS A 66 -2.65 -15.09 14.21
C LYS A 66 -3.81 -14.80 15.16
N GLN A 67 -3.76 -15.29 16.38
CA GLN A 67 -4.80 -15.12 17.38
C GLN A 67 -4.48 -14.01 18.39
N HIS A 68 -3.20 -13.67 18.56
CA HIS A 68 -2.73 -12.73 19.57
C HIS A 68 -1.97 -11.56 18.95
N GLN A 69 -2.51 -10.37 19.08
CA GLN A 69 -1.70 -9.18 19.07
C GLN A 69 -0.92 -9.07 20.38
N LEU A 70 0.10 -8.20 20.42
CA LEU A 70 0.95 -8.05 21.60
C LEU A 70 0.13 -7.83 22.88
N LEU A 71 -0.84 -6.93 22.86
CA LEU A 71 -1.65 -6.62 24.04
C LEU A 71 -2.50 -7.84 24.51
N ALA A 72 -3.02 -8.63 23.58
CA ALA A 72 -3.75 -9.85 23.91
C ALA A 72 -2.80 -10.88 24.52
N LEU A 73 -1.62 -11.09 23.93
CA LEU A 73 -0.59 -11.98 24.48
C LEU A 73 -0.22 -11.62 25.91
N LEU A 74 -0.02 -10.31 26.19
CA LEU A 74 0.32 -9.84 27.54
C LEU A 74 -0.81 -10.03 28.58
N ARG A 75 -2.06 -9.99 28.12
CA ARG A 75 -3.24 -10.20 28.98
C ARG A 75 -3.51 -11.67 29.27
N ASP A 76 -3.40 -12.50 28.25
CA ASP A 76 -3.73 -13.93 28.35
C ASP A 76 -2.64 -14.72 29.05
N TYR A 77 -1.40 -14.21 29.00
CA TYR A 77 -0.22 -14.79 29.64
C TYR A 77 0.50 -13.72 30.50
N PRO A 78 -0.05 -13.35 31.64
CA PRO A 78 0.50 -12.27 32.46
C PRO A 78 1.88 -12.62 33.03
N ALA A 79 2.84 -11.73 32.85
CA ALA A 79 4.19 -11.86 33.38
C ALA A 79 4.80 -10.48 33.65
N ARG A 80 5.95 -10.44 34.33
CA ARG A 80 6.65 -9.19 34.68
C ARG A 80 7.98 -9.14 33.93
N PRO A 81 8.02 -8.54 32.73
CA PRO A 81 9.24 -8.45 31.95
C PRO A 81 10.22 -7.43 32.52
N ASP A 82 11.49 -7.70 32.33
CA ASP A 82 12.52 -6.66 32.37
C ASP A 82 12.27 -5.67 31.19
N ALA A 83 12.47 -4.38 31.44
CA ALA A 83 12.15 -3.34 30.47
C ALA A 83 13.03 -3.41 29.21
N GLU A 84 14.33 -3.62 29.38
CA GLU A 84 15.29 -3.73 28.28
C GLU A 84 15.03 -4.99 27.46
N ALA A 85 14.87 -6.14 28.13
CA ALA A 85 14.60 -7.42 27.47
C ALA A 85 13.27 -7.39 26.69
N LEU A 86 12.22 -6.78 27.25
CA LEU A 86 10.95 -6.59 26.55
C LEU A 86 11.15 -5.80 25.25
N VAL A 87 11.75 -4.61 25.34
CA VAL A 87 11.98 -3.75 24.18
C VAL A 87 12.87 -4.44 23.14
N ALA A 88 13.88 -5.19 23.57
CA ALA A 88 14.76 -5.94 22.67
C ALA A 88 14.05 -7.09 21.96
N SER A 89 13.06 -7.73 22.61
CA SER A 89 12.28 -8.82 22.01
C SER A 89 11.32 -8.35 20.92
N LEU A 90 10.84 -7.10 21.00
CA LEU A 90 9.86 -6.55 20.07
C LEU A 90 10.47 -6.23 18.69
N ARG A 91 9.67 -6.45 17.65
CA ARG A 91 10.07 -6.12 16.28
C ARG A 91 10.29 -4.61 16.13
N PRO A 92 11.30 -4.20 15.35
CA PRO A 92 11.42 -2.80 14.95
C PRO A 92 10.17 -2.34 14.19
N LEU A 93 9.73 -1.11 14.43
CA LEU A 93 8.68 -0.49 13.65
C LEU A 93 9.14 -0.38 12.19
N GLN A 94 8.36 -0.96 11.29
CA GLN A 94 8.69 -0.95 9.87
C GLN A 94 8.08 0.29 9.20
N PRO A 95 8.82 0.96 8.30
CA PRO A 95 8.25 2.04 7.51
C PRO A 95 7.11 1.53 6.63
N ARG A 96 6.19 2.42 6.28
CA ARG A 96 5.16 2.17 5.28
C ARG A 96 5.42 3.06 4.09
N LEU A 97 5.32 2.47 2.89
CA LEU A 97 5.49 3.20 1.65
C LEU A 97 4.13 3.76 1.22
N TYR A 98 4.14 4.99 0.76
CA TYR A 98 3.01 5.67 0.16
C TYR A 98 3.49 6.28 -1.15
N ASP A 99 2.69 6.14 -2.20
CA ASP A 99 2.97 6.80 -3.47
C ASP A 99 2.70 8.29 -3.36
N LEU A 100 3.55 9.10 -3.99
CA LEU A 100 3.29 10.52 -4.13
C LEU A 100 2.14 10.74 -5.11
N ALA A 101 1.21 11.58 -4.71
CA ALA A 101 0.05 11.98 -5.51
C ALA A 101 0.29 13.29 -6.27
N ASN A 102 1.50 13.86 -6.20
CA ASN A 102 1.87 15.05 -6.95
C ASN A 102 3.25 14.92 -7.57
N ALA A 103 3.48 15.67 -8.63
CA ALA A 103 4.79 15.85 -9.22
C ALA A 103 5.49 17.08 -8.59
N LEU A 104 6.74 16.93 -8.18
CA LEU A 104 7.54 18.05 -7.65
C LEU A 104 7.75 19.16 -8.68
N SER A 105 7.67 18.85 -9.97
CA SER A 105 7.70 19.85 -11.05
C SER A 105 6.46 20.76 -11.10
N ALA A 106 5.38 20.37 -10.41
CA ALA A 106 4.16 21.16 -10.29
C ALA A 106 3.99 21.80 -8.90
N PHE A 107 4.67 21.22 -7.87
CA PHE A 107 4.57 21.63 -6.47
C PHE A 107 5.95 21.48 -5.82
N ASP A 108 6.74 22.55 -5.77
CA ASP A 108 8.16 22.50 -5.38
C ASP A 108 8.41 22.00 -3.97
N ASP A 109 7.61 22.44 -3.00
CA ASP A 109 7.84 22.22 -1.57
C ASP A 109 6.77 21.33 -0.91
N GLU A 110 5.93 20.66 -1.70
CA GLU A 110 4.83 19.86 -1.17
C GLU A 110 4.95 18.39 -1.57
N LEU A 111 4.56 17.50 -0.64
CA LEU A 111 4.37 16.07 -0.89
C LEU A 111 2.92 15.72 -0.60
N HIS A 112 2.17 15.36 -1.64
CA HIS A 112 0.77 14.96 -1.49
C HIS A 112 0.68 13.43 -1.36
N LEU A 113 -0.07 12.96 -0.37
CA LEU A 113 -0.33 11.54 -0.15
C LEU A 113 -1.83 11.28 -0.18
N THR A 114 -2.22 10.16 -0.80
CA THR A 114 -3.59 9.63 -0.70
C THR A 114 -3.62 8.55 0.36
N VAL A 115 -4.31 8.81 1.47
CA VAL A 115 -4.34 7.90 2.61
C VAL A 115 -5.77 7.44 2.88
N LYS A 116 -6.02 6.15 2.74
CA LYS A 116 -7.26 5.49 3.16
C LYS A 116 -7.05 4.87 4.53
N ARG A 117 -8.00 5.05 5.47
CA ARG A 117 -7.93 4.40 6.79
C ARG A 117 -8.01 2.89 6.61
N PHE A 118 -6.88 2.22 6.79
CA PHE A 118 -6.82 0.77 6.69
C PHE A 118 -7.45 0.12 7.92
N ARG A 119 -8.42 -0.76 7.71
CA ARG A 119 -9.07 -1.55 8.76
C ARG A 119 -9.01 -3.02 8.38
N TYR A 120 -8.79 -3.88 9.38
CA TYR A 120 -8.71 -5.31 9.18
C TYR A 120 -9.39 -6.07 10.32
N PRO A 121 -10.01 -7.23 10.05
CA PRO A 121 -10.59 -8.07 11.10
C PRO A 121 -9.49 -8.79 11.86
N PHE A 122 -9.56 -8.76 13.20
CA PHE A 122 -8.67 -9.50 14.06
C PHE A 122 -9.40 -9.95 15.34
N ALA A 123 -9.35 -11.26 15.66
CA ALA A 123 -9.98 -11.83 16.86
C ALA A 123 -11.45 -11.38 17.07
N GLY A 124 -12.24 -11.34 15.99
CA GLY A 124 -13.66 -10.99 16.02
C GLY A 124 -13.98 -9.49 16.13
N ARG A 125 -12.98 -8.61 16.03
CA ARG A 125 -13.16 -7.15 16.02
C ARG A 125 -12.42 -6.49 14.87
N TRP A 126 -12.78 -5.25 14.55
CA TRP A 126 -12.09 -4.43 13.56
C TRP A 126 -10.95 -3.65 14.21
N GLU A 127 -9.76 -3.85 13.70
CA GLU A 127 -8.56 -3.11 14.04
C GLU A 127 -8.21 -2.09 12.97
N THR A 128 -7.48 -1.04 13.35
CA THR A 128 -7.02 0.00 12.41
C THR A 128 -5.51 -0.08 12.23
N GLY A 129 -5.07 0.07 10.98
CA GLY A 129 -3.66 0.10 10.64
C GLY A 129 -2.95 1.32 11.25
N VAL A 130 -1.84 1.08 11.95
CA VAL A 130 -1.11 2.09 12.73
C VAL A 130 -0.70 3.30 11.88
N ALA A 131 -0.10 3.07 10.72
CA ALA A 131 0.39 4.16 9.88
C ALA A 131 -0.74 5.00 9.29
N SER A 132 -1.82 4.37 8.78
CA SER A 132 -2.96 5.12 8.23
C SER A 132 -3.71 5.89 9.31
N ALA A 133 -3.87 5.32 10.52
CA ALA A 133 -4.44 6.05 11.65
C ALA A 133 -3.58 7.26 12.02
N TYR A 134 -2.27 7.05 12.19
CA TYR A 134 -1.32 8.12 12.53
C TYR A 134 -1.38 9.28 11.54
N LEU A 135 -1.32 8.99 10.22
CA LEU A 135 -1.34 10.03 9.19
C LEU A 135 -2.68 10.79 9.14
N LEU A 136 -3.81 10.10 9.36
CA LEU A 136 -5.14 10.73 9.33
C LEU A 136 -5.49 11.48 10.62
N ASP A 137 -4.79 11.23 11.70
CA ASP A 137 -4.98 11.92 12.99
C ASP A 137 -4.06 13.15 13.14
N LEU A 138 -3.13 13.40 12.19
CA LEU A 138 -2.27 14.59 12.18
C LEU A 138 -3.08 15.87 12.01
N GLN A 139 -2.59 16.91 12.66
CA GLN A 139 -3.15 18.26 12.56
C GLN A 139 -2.20 19.17 11.76
N ALA A 140 -2.72 20.25 11.23
CA ALA A 140 -1.90 21.26 10.57
C ALA A 140 -0.82 21.79 11.52
N GLY A 141 0.44 21.76 11.08
CA GLY A 141 1.60 22.12 11.87
C GLY A 141 2.34 20.96 12.53
N ASP A 142 1.76 19.75 12.50
CA ASP A 142 2.45 18.54 12.95
C ASP A 142 3.61 18.17 12.02
N SER A 143 4.65 17.55 12.60
CA SER A 143 5.82 17.10 11.85
C SER A 143 5.84 15.59 11.68
N VAL A 144 6.14 15.15 10.46
CA VAL A 144 6.27 13.73 10.13
C VAL A 144 7.69 13.43 9.65
N ARG A 145 8.27 12.33 10.14
CA ARG A 145 9.54 11.81 9.61
C ARG A 145 9.26 10.93 8.40
N LEU A 146 9.82 11.32 7.27
CA LEU A 146 9.74 10.55 6.04
C LEU A 146 11.09 10.55 5.31
N TYR A 147 11.26 9.62 4.39
CA TYR A 147 12.38 9.58 3.47
C TYR A 147 11.88 9.15 2.09
N PRO A 148 12.48 9.70 1.00
CA PRO A 148 12.10 9.31 -0.34
C PRO A 148 12.61 7.88 -0.64
N HIS A 149 11.74 7.07 -1.23
CA HIS A 149 12.09 5.74 -1.73
C HIS A 149 11.75 5.65 -3.20
N ARG A 150 12.77 5.48 -4.06
CA ARG A 150 12.56 5.38 -5.51
C ARG A 150 11.98 4.02 -5.86
N ASN A 151 10.81 4.00 -6.50
CA ASN A 151 10.25 2.79 -7.09
C ASN A 151 10.82 2.60 -8.51
N ALA A 152 11.91 1.84 -8.62
CA ALA A 152 12.59 1.59 -9.89
C ALA A 152 11.78 0.77 -10.91
N ARG A 153 10.64 0.19 -10.50
CA ARG A 153 9.79 -0.65 -11.36
C ARG A 153 8.49 0.04 -11.77
N PHE A 154 8.21 1.22 -11.19
CA PHE A 154 6.97 1.94 -11.43
C PHE A 154 7.28 3.41 -11.69
N HIS A 155 7.63 3.72 -12.93
CA HIS A 155 7.99 5.06 -13.40
C HIS A 155 7.55 5.24 -14.85
N LEU A 156 7.47 6.47 -15.31
CA LEU A 156 7.17 6.80 -16.70
C LEU A 156 8.26 6.25 -17.63
N PRO A 157 7.92 5.89 -18.89
CA PRO A 157 8.91 5.52 -19.88
C PRO A 157 9.77 6.71 -20.29
N ASP A 158 10.98 6.44 -20.75
CA ASP A 158 11.91 7.47 -21.21
C ASP A 158 11.41 8.17 -22.48
N ASP A 159 10.83 7.39 -23.40
CA ASP A 159 10.22 7.92 -24.63
C ASP A 159 8.91 8.65 -24.31
N PRO A 160 8.84 9.98 -24.59
CA PRO A 160 7.67 10.80 -24.27
C PRO A 160 6.43 10.47 -25.10
N ASP A 161 6.58 9.82 -26.24
CA ASP A 161 5.47 9.51 -27.15
C ASP A 161 4.83 8.16 -26.85
N THR A 162 5.38 7.39 -25.92
CA THR A 162 4.87 6.09 -25.50
C THR A 162 3.48 6.21 -24.86
N PRO A 163 2.41 5.63 -25.42
CA PRO A 163 1.08 5.68 -24.82
C PRO A 163 1.02 4.96 -23.47
N LEU A 164 0.18 5.45 -22.56
CA LEU A 164 0.03 4.91 -21.21
C LEU A 164 -1.41 4.44 -20.96
N VAL A 165 -1.59 3.20 -20.50
CA VAL A 165 -2.85 2.70 -19.98
C VAL A 165 -2.70 2.58 -18.46
N LEU A 166 -3.40 3.42 -17.72
CA LEU A 166 -3.29 3.61 -16.28
C LEU A 166 -4.50 2.97 -15.60
N ILE A 167 -4.29 1.88 -14.89
CA ILE A 167 -5.36 1.06 -14.29
C ILE A 167 -5.22 1.14 -12.78
N ALA A 168 -6.21 1.75 -12.12
CA ALA A 168 -6.18 2.05 -10.70
C ALA A 168 -7.41 1.49 -9.95
N GLU A 169 -7.16 1.05 -8.73
CA GLU A 169 -8.19 0.76 -7.75
C GLU A 169 -7.88 1.53 -6.47
N GLY A 170 -8.88 2.26 -5.94
CA GLY A 170 -8.75 2.97 -4.69
C GLY A 170 -7.63 4.01 -4.69
N THR A 171 -6.81 3.99 -3.65
CA THR A 171 -5.66 4.90 -3.51
C THR A 171 -4.58 4.69 -4.57
N GLY A 172 -4.64 3.62 -5.36
CA GLY A 172 -3.75 3.37 -6.49
C GLY A 172 -3.82 4.42 -7.60
N ILE A 173 -4.80 5.31 -7.55
CA ILE A 173 -4.91 6.47 -8.47
C ILE A 173 -3.86 7.57 -8.19
N ALA A 174 -3.28 7.59 -6.98
CA ALA A 174 -2.36 8.64 -6.54
C ALA A 174 -1.16 8.86 -7.48
N PRO A 175 -0.36 7.84 -7.85
CA PRO A 175 0.78 8.04 -8.73
C PRO A 175 0.37 8.47 -10.15
N TYR A 176 -0.85 8.19 -10.59
CA TYR A 176 -1.31 8.62 -11.92
C TYR A 176 -1.60 10.12 -11.99
N ARG A 177 -2.09 10.69 -10.89
CA ARG A 177 -2.16 12.16 -10.77
C ARG A 177 -0.75 12.77 -10.90
N ALA A 178 0.22 12.23 -10.17
CA ALA A 178 1.61 12.69 -10.25
C ALA A 178 2.20 12.54 -11.67
N PHE A 179 1.92 11.43 -12.36
CA PHE A 179 2.36 11.22 -13.74
C PHE A 179 1.79 12.27 -14.68
N LEU A 180 0.48 12.52 -14.62
CA LEU A 180 -0.18 13.51 -15.48
C LEU A 180 0.32 14.94 -15.23
N GLN A 181 0.51 15.32 -13.96
CA GLN A 181 1.09 16.60 -13.59
C GLN A 181 2.52 16.75 -14.10
N HIS A 182 3.34 15.71 -13.99
CA HIS A 182 4.69 15.71 -14.52
C HIS A 182 4.71 15.87 -16.05
N LEU A 183 3.85 15.14 -16.76
CA LEU A 183 3.73 15.22 -18.21
C LEU A 183 3.27 16.61 -18.66
N ALA A 184 2.29 17.20 -17.97
CA ALA A 184 1.80 18.55 -18.23
C ALA A 184 2.89 19.59 -18.01
N ALA A 185 3.59 19.55 -16.86
CA ALA A 185 4.68 20.46 -16.54
C ALA A 185 5.87 20.36 -17.52
N ALA A 186 6.11 19.15 -18.05
CA ALA A 186 7.14 18.92 -19.08
C ALA A 186 6.69 19.28 -20.50
N GLY A 187 5.46 19.76 -20.70
CA GLY A 187 4.89 20.04 -22.01
C GLY A 187 4.76 18.82 -22.94
N ARG A 188 4.65 17.61 -22.35
CA ARG A 188 4.52 16.36 -23.11
C ARG A 188 3.09 16.13 -23.53
N HIS A 189 2.90 15.56 -24.72
CA HIS A 189 1.59 15.19 -25.27
C HIS A 189 1.35 13.67 -25.25
N THR A 190 1.98 12.97 -24.32
CA THR A 190 1.84 11.52 -24.10
C THR A 190 0.36 11.12 -23.99
N PRO A 191 -0.17 10.27 -24.90
CA PRO A 191 -1.55 9.88 -24.82
C PRO A 191 -1.78 8.91 -23.64
N CYS A 192 -2.68 9.26 -22.74
CA CYS A 192 -3.03 8.47 -21.56
C CYS A 192 -4.49 7.98 -21.62
N TRP A 193 -4.71 6.75 -21.17
CA TRP A 193 -6.02 6.16 -20.95
C TRP A 193 -6.10 5.74 -19.48
N LEU A 194 -7.00 6.36 -18.71
CA LEU A 194 -7.24 6.05 -17.31
C LEU A 194 -8.44 5.10 -17.17
N VAL A 195 -8.27 4.05 -16.41
CA VAL A 195 -9.36 3.16 -15.92
C VAL A 195 -9.29 3.15 -14.41
N PHE A 196 -10.37 3.57 -13.75
CA PHE A 196 -10.43 3.73 -12.30
C PHE A 196 -11.66 3.07 -11.71
N ALA A 197 -11.47 2.32 -10.61
CA ALA A 197 -12.56 1.72 -9.86
C ALA A 197 -12.52 2.10 -8.38
N GLU A 198 -13.71 2.37 -7.83
CA GLU A 198 -13.98 2.58 -6.40
C GLU A 198 -15.46 2.29 -6.07
N GLN A 199 -15.89 2.62 -4.85
CA GLN A 199 -17.22 2.25 -4.37
C GLN A 199 -18.30 3.19 -4.89
N ARG A 200 -18.13 4.52 -4.72
CA ARG A 200 -19.14 5.53 -5.01
C ARG A 200 -18.58 6.69 -5.81
N PHE A 201 -19.33 7.12 -6.82
CA PHE A 201 -18.89 8.22 -7.67
C PHE A 201 -18.73 9.54 -6.90
N GLU A 202 -19.72 9.93 -6.10
CA GLU A 202 -19.70 11.23 -5.42
C GLU A 202 -18.69 11.32 -4.28
N GLU A 203 -18.39 10.20 -3.62
CA GLU A 203 -17.53 10.17 -2.43
C GLU A 203 -16.10 9.77 -2.73
N ASP A 204 -15.90 8.90 -3.72
CA ASP A 204 -14.64 8.17 -3.92
C ASP A 204 -13.94 8.50 -5.25
N PHE A 205 -14.50 9.39 -6.09
CA PHE A 205 -13.78 9.82 -7.30
C PHE A 205 -12.69 10.83 -6.94
N LEU A 206 -11.61 10.31 -6.42
CA LEU A 206 -10.43 11.08 -6.05
C LEU A 206 -9.86 11.80 -7.27
N TYR A 207 -9.47 13.08 -7.07
CA TYR A 207 -8.81 13.90 -8.10
C TYR A 207 -9.61 14.12 -9.38
N GLN A 208 -10.94 14.06 -9.32
CA GLN A 208 -11.81 14.23 -10.49
C GLN A 208 -11.46 15.50 -11.28
N LEU A 209 -11.24 16.63 -10.62
CA LEU A 209 -10.92 17.89 -11.27
C LEU A 209 -9.56 17.88 -11.98
N ASP A 210 -8.55 17.25 -11.35
CA ASP A 210 -7.24 17.08 -11.98
C ASP A 210 -7.35 16.25 -13.28
N PHE A 211 -8.20 15.22 -13.29
CA PHE A 211 -8.41 14.39 -14.48
C PHE A 211 -9.27 15.08 -15.55
N GLN A 212 -10.20 15.93 -15.16
CA GLN A 212 -10.93 16.80 -16.10
C GLN A 212 -9.97 17.77 -16.79
N GLU A 213 -9.11 18.44 -16.03
CA GLU A 213 -8.07 19.30 -16.58
C GLU A 213 -7.11 18.54 -17.51
N ALA A 214 -6.65 17.36 -17.12
CA ALA A 214 -5.80 16.52 -17.96
C ALA A 214 -6.50 16.05 -19.25
N ARG A 215 -7.83 15.92 -19.24
CA ARG A 215 -8.63 15.66 -20.43
C ARG A 215 -8.76 16.88 -21.31
N ASP A 216 -9.02 18.05 -20.74
CA ASP A 216 -9.21 19.31 -21.46
C ASP A 216 -7.91 19.74 -22.15
N ASN A 217 -6.76 19.54 -21.50
CA ASN A 217 -5.45 19.80 -22.10
C ASN A 217 -4.96 18.68 -23.05
N GLY A 218 -5.74 17.62 -23.22
CA GLY A 218 -5.52 16.56 -24.20
C GLY A 218 -4.51 15.47 -23.80
N LEU A 219 -4.04 15.42 -22.57
CA LEU A 219 -3.23 14.31 -22.06
C LEU A 219 -4.08 13.05 -21.87
N LEU A 220 -5.20 13.15 -21.18
CA LEU A 220 -6.14 12.05 -21.04
C LEU A 220 -7.03 11.94 -22.28
N LYS A 221 -6.73 10.97 -23.14
CA LYS A 221 -7.53 10.65 -24.33
C LYS A 221 -8.81 9.88 -23.98
N ARG A 222 -8.80 9.17 -22.85
CA ARG A 222 -9.94 8.41 -22.37
C ARG A 222 -9.89 8.24 -20.85
N VAL A 223 -11.08 8.31 -20.23
CA VAL A 223 -11.31 7.98 -18.83
C VAL A 223 -12.51 7.05 -18.76
N ASP A 224 -12.31 5.87 -18.22
CA ASP A 224 -13.37 4.92 -17.89
C ASP A 224 -13.38 4.71 -16.38
N THR A 225 -14.56 4.75 -15.80
CA THR A 225 -14.73 4.57 -14.35
C THR A 225 -15.69 3.44 -14.05
N VAL A 226 -15.46 2.75 -12.96
CA VAL A 226 -16.34 1.72 -12.41
C VAL A 226 -16.58 2.05 -10.95
N PHE A 227 -17.82 2.39 -10.62
CA PHE A 227 -18.25 2.63 -9.25
C PHE A 227 -19.24 1.55 -8.84
N GLN A 228 -18.89 0.75 -7.85
CA GLN A 228 -19.63 -0.47 -7.48
C GLN A 228 -21.06 -0.21 -7.05
N ALA A 229 -21.30 0.91 -6.37
CA ALA A 229 -22.64 1.28 -5.90
C ALA A 229 -23.59 1.63 -7.05
N GLU A 230 -23.08 2.32 -8.07
CA GLU A 230 -23.87 2.77 -9.24
C GLU A 230 -23.89 1.70 -10.34
N GLN A 231 -22.92 0.79 -10.37
CA GLN A 231 -22.76 -0.25 -11.39
C GLN A 231 -22.54 -1.63 -10.75
N PRO A 232 -23.53 -2.18 -10.03
CA PRO A 232 -23.36 -3.47 -9.35
C PRO A 232 -22.98 -4.59 -10.32
N GLY A 233 -21.92 -5.35 -9.96
CA GLY A 233 -21.42 -6.45 -10.77
C GLY A 233 -20.50 -6.05 -11.91
N ARG A 234 -20.27 -4.76 -12.17
CA ARG A 234 -19.25 -4.28 -13.09
C ARG A 234 -17.89 -4.27 -12.40
N GLU A 235 -16.86 -4.69 -13.09
CA GLU A 235 -15.52 -4.84 -12.54
C GLU A 235 -14.49 -3.97 -13.26
N LEU A 236 -13.35 -3.72 -12.61
CA LEU A 236 -12.26 -2.87 -13.12
C LEU A 236 -11.79 -3.27 -14.53
N ALA A 237 -11.81 -4.56 -14.87
CA ALA A 237 -11.39 -5.03 -16.19
C ALA A 237 -12.41 -4.73 -17.30
N ASP A 238 -13.70 -4.59 -16.97
CA ASP A 238 -14.77 -4.56 -17.98
C ASP A 238 -14.62 -3.43 -19.02
N PRO A 239 -14.27 -2.19 -18.66
CA PRO A 239 -14.04 -1.15 -19.65
C PRO A 239 -12.94 -1.51 -20.68
N LEU A 240 -11.89 -2.21 -20.24
CA LEU A 240 -10.80 -2.65 -21.11
C LEU A 240 -11.24 -3.80 -22.01
N LEU A 241 -12.05 -4.73 -21.50
CA LEU A 241 -12.59 -5.86 -22.24
C LEU A 241 -13.59 -5.40 -23.29
N GLU A 242 -14.47 -4.46 -22.96
CA GLU A 242 -15.42 -3.84 -23.89
C GLU A 242 -14.71 -3.09 -25.05
N GLN A 243 -13.49 -2.63 -24.78
CA GLN A 243 -12.67 -1.87 -25.73
C GLN A 243 -11.37 -2.61 -26.12
N VAL A 244 -11.42 -3.94 -26.14
CA VAL A 244 -10.22 -4.77 -26.37
C VAL A 244 -9.53 -4.47 -27.70
N ASP A 245 -10.28 -4.10 -28.74
CA ASP A 245 -9.71 -3.72 -30.04
C ASP A 245 -8.88 -2.44 -29.91
N ARG A 246 -9.42 -1.41 -29.26
CA ARG A 246 -8.69 -0.18 -28.98
C ARG A 246 -7.48 -0.41 -28.07
N LEU A 247 -7.63 -1.23 -27.02
CA LEU A 247 -6.49 -1.61 -26.18
C LEU A 247 -5.40 -2.29 -27.01
N SER A 248 -5.79 -3.18 -27.93
CA SER A 248 -4.86 -3.87 -28.81
C SER A 248 -4.12 -2.89 -29.73
N GLU A 249 -4.82 -1.95 -30.36
CA GLU A 249 -4.21 -0.87 -31.15
C GLU A 249 -3.19 -0.05 -30.35
N TRP A 250 -3.52 0.26 -29.08
CA TRP A 250 -2.59 0.99 -28.21
C TRP A 250 -1.36 0.14 -27.90
N LEU A 251 -1.53 -1.15 -27.64
CA LEU A 251 -0.42 -2.08 -27.39
C LEU A 251 0.49 -2.25 -28.62
N GLU A 252 -0.08 -2.32 -29.82
CA GLU A 252 0.68 -2.37 -31.07
C GLU A 252 1.48 -1.07 -31.33
N ARG A 253 0.96 0.07 -30.87
CA ARG A 253 1.65 1.35 -30.89
C ARG A 253 2.69 1.53 -29.76
N GLY A 254 2.96 0.50 -28.98
CA GLY A 254 3.98 0.53 -27.94
C GLY A 254 3.47 0.88 -26.53
N ALA A 255 2.16 0.94 -26.29
CA ALA A 255 1.64 1.36 -24.99
C ALA A 255 2.17 0.53 -23.82
N HIS A 256 2.44 1.21 -22.71
CA HIS A 256 2.74 0.60 -21.41
C HIS A 256 1.48 0.51 -20.55
N LEU A 257 1.32 -0.60 -19.84
CA LEU A 257 0.22 -0.82 -18.89
C LEU A 257 0.75 -0.68 -17.46
N TYR A 258 0.00 0.07 -16.66
CA TYR A 258 0.29 0.31 -15.25
C TYR A 258 -0.88 -0.15 -14.40
N PHE A 259 -0.60 -0.99 -13.40
CA PHE A 259 -1.57 -1.49 -12.43
C PHE A 259 -1.17 -1.00 -11.04
N CYS A 260 -2.03 -0.22 -10.37
CA CYS A 260 -1.77 0.29 -9.04
C CYS A 260 -3.00 0.18 -8.13
N GLY A 261 -2.84 -0.40 -6.93
CA GLY A 261 -3.88 -0.58 -5.92
C GLY A 261 -3.88 -1.94 -5.26
N ASP A 262 -5.08 -2.38 -4.80
CA ASP A 262 -5.25 -3.65 -4.09
C ASP A 262 -4.80 -4.84 -4.92
N LYS A 263 -3.93 -5.65 -4.31
CA LYS A 263 -3.25 -6.77 -4.97
C LYS A 263 -4.23 -7.81 -5.52
N ASP A 264 -5.25 -8.18 -4.74
CA ASP A 264 -6.13 -9.30 -5.10
C ASP A 264 -7.08 -8.88 -6.22
N ARG A 265 -7.66 -7.70 -6.12
CA ARG A 265 -8.54 -7.11 -7.15
C ARG A 265 -7.81 -6.86 -8.47
N LEU A 266 -6.60 -6.31 -8.39
CA LEU A 266 -5.80 -6.06 -9.59
C LEU A 266 -5.25 -7.33 -10.22
N ALA A 267 -4.95 -8.37 -9.45
CA ALA A 267 -4.54 -9.67 -10.00
C ALA A 267 -5.66 -10.32 -10.84
N GLU A 268 -6.91 -10.21 -10.38
CA GLU A 268 -8.08 -10.70 -11.13
C GLU A 268 -8.30 -9.89 -12.41
N ALA A 269 -8.30 -8.56 -12.29
CA ALA A 269 -8.45 -7.67 -13.45
C ALA A 269 -7.34 -7.90 -14.48
N GLU A 270 -6.09 -8.01 -14.05
CA GLU A 270 -4.94 -8.28 -14.91
C GLU A 270 -5.09 -9.65 -15.64
N ALA A 271 -5.54 -10.69 -14.94
CA ALA A 271 -5.74 -12.00 -15.54
C ALA A 271 -6.78 -11.96 -16.67
N ARG A 272 -7.89 -11.27 -16.46
CA ARG A 272 -8.95 -11.10 -17.47
C ARG A 272 -8.46 -10.30 -18.69
N VAL A 273 -7.75 -9.20 -18.44
CA VAL A 273 -7.16 -8.37 -19.52
C VAL A 273 -6.12 -9.15 -20.30
N ARG A 274 -5.24 -9.89 -19.62
CA ARG A 274 -4.26 -10.78 -20.26
C ARG A 274 -4.92 -11.73 -21.21
N ASP A 275 -5.94 -12.47 -20.74
CA ASP A 275 -6.61 -13.48 -21.52
C ASP A 275 -7.34 -12.88 -22.75
N ALA A 276 -7.85 -11.67 -22.63
CA ALA A 276 -8.46 -10.96 -23.75
C ALA A 276 -7.41 -10.48 -24.77
N VAL A 277 -6.30 -9.92 -24.30
CA VAL A 277 -5.18 -9.49 -25.17
C VAL A 277 -4.55 -10.67 -25.88
N ASP A 278 -4.29 -11.80 -25.19
CA ASP A 278 -3.72 -13.00 -25.78
C ASP A 278 -4.68 -13.64 -26.80
N ARG A 279 -5.99 -13.56 -26.59
CA ARG A 279 -6.98 -14.00 -27.60
C ARG A 279 -6.99 -13.09 -28.82
N ARG A 280 -6.84 -11.78 -28.65
CA ARG A 280 -6.96 -10.80 -29.73
C ARG A 280 -5.67 -10.64 -30.55
N LEU A 281 -4.50 -10.62 -29.90
CA LEU A 281 -3.20 -10.39 -30.52
C LEU A 281 -2.34 -11.66 -30.71
N GLY A 282 -2.82 -12.79 -30.22
CA GLY A 282 -2.13 -14.07 -30.30
C GLY A 282 -1.56 -14.54 -28.95
N ALA A 283 -1.57 -15.86 -28.77
CA ALA A 283 -1.13 -16.51 -27.55
C ALA A 283 0.32 -16.12 -27.17
N GLY A 284 0.52 -15.69 -25.94
CA GLY A 284 1.82 -15.27 -25.41
C GLY A 284 2.19 -13.81 -25.67
N HIS A 285 1.31 -13.00 -26.25
CA HIS A 285 1.53 -11.57 -26.43
C HIS A 285 1.76 -10.87 -25.08
N TRP A 286 0.98 -11.22 -24.03
CA TRP A 286 1.19 -10.71 -22.67
C TRP A 286 2.59 -11.00 -22.12
N LYS A 287 3.11 -12.19 -22.42
CA LYS A 287 4.49 -12.54 -22.02
C LYS A 287 5.53 -11.69 -22.76
N GLN A 288 5.26 -11.31 -23.99
CA GLN A 288 6.13 -10.39 -24.76
C GLN A 288 6.11 -9.00 -24.14
N LEU A 289 4.93 -8.45 -23.74
CA LEU A 289 4.83 -7.19 -23.02
C LEU A 289 5.65 -7.21 -21.73
N SER A 290 5.56 -8.30 -20.97
CA SER A 290 6.35 -8.47 -19.75
C SER A 290 7.85 -8.48 -20.00
N LYS A 291 8.31 -9.22 -21.01
CA LYS A 291 9.72 -9.25 -21.42
C LYS A 291 10.23 -7.89 -21.90
N ALA A 292 9.38 -7.14 -22.59
CA ALA A 292 9.67 -5.79 -23.07
C ALA A 292 9.58 -4.74 -21.95
N LYS A 293 9.32 -5.13 -20.69
CA LYS A 293 9.15 -4.23 -19.53
C LYS A 293 8.03 -3.19 -19.71
N ARG A 294 6.97 -3.57 -20.41
CA ARG A 294 5.81 -2.72 -20.67
C ARG A 294 4.64 -2.95 -19.69
N LEU A 295 4.82 -3.85 -18.73
CA LEU A 295 3.86 -4.12 -17.66
C LEU A 295 4.45 -3.66 -16.32
N HIS A 296 3.82 -2.68 -15.72
CA HIS A 296 4.24 -2.07 -14.46
C HIS A 296 3.20 -2.35 -13.38
N ARG A 297 3.65 -2.78 -12.21
CA ARG A 297 2.76 -3.14 -11.09
C ARG A 297 3.25 -2.48 -9.81
N ASN A 298 2.33 -1.85 -9.11
CA ASN A 298 2.50 -1.33 -7.77
C ASN A 298 1.31 -1.78 -6.92
N LEU A 299 1.42 -2.99 -6.39
CA LEU A 299 0.35 -3.73 -5.72
C LEU A 299 0.63 -3.81 -4.21
N TYR A 300 -0.39 -3.57 -3.38
CA TYR A 300 -0.27 -3.57 -1.92
C TYR A 300 -1.50 -4.17 -1.22
#